data_a2f40f26d3e1dd924a6ec57eada8f989
#
_entry.id   a2f40f26d3e1dd924a6ec57eada8f989
#
_cell.length_a   1.000
_cell.length_b   1.000
_cell.length_c   1.000
_cell.angle_alpha   90.00
_cell.angle_beta   90.00
_cell.angle_gamma   90.00
#
_symmetry.space_group_name_H-M   'P 1'
#
loop_
_entity.id
_entity.type
_entity.pdbx_description
1 polymer ?
#
loop_
_entity_poly.entity_id
_entity_poly.type
_entity_poly.pdbx_seq_one_letter_code
_entity_poly.pdbx_strand_id
1 'polypeptide(L)'
;MTTIILYIHVLSLVYWLGGDLGTFLSSRYIVRDELGVEARKTAFSILQECDLGPKLAMPLTLGSGFHLTATYWPNLFVSFAIPMVWLVVLLWLSLVYFQHHSGGNPRIATADLWLRYGVLLLGSFFAFKAWQAGLANWVALKMAVFLSLVGLGIAVRYALKPFALAYVRMVTEGATAETNDAMRHHLAVCRRYVWVIWIGLFVNAALGLRLVNV
;
A
#
# COMPACT_ATOMS: atom_id res chain seq x y z
N MET A 1 15.22 -4.48 -21.76
CA MET A 1 15.08 -4.09 -20.33
C MET A 1 13.72 -3.45 -20.05
N THR A 2 13.25 -2.51 -20.85
CA THR A 2 11.94 -1.83 -20.64
C THR A 2 10.76 -2.78 -20.52
N THR A 3 10.69 -3.86 -21.33
CA THR A 3 9.62 -4.86 -21.27
C THR A 3 9.56 -5.60 -19.92
N ILE A 4 10.71 -5.94 -19.33
CA ILE A 4 10.78 -6.59 -18.01
C ILE A 4 10.29 -5.64 -16.92
N ILE A 5 10.68 -4.37 -16.97
CA ILE A 5 10.22 -3.36 -16.01
C ILE A 5 8.72 -3.13 -16.12
N LEU A 6 8.17 -3.08 -17.35
CA LEU A 6 6.73 -2.99 -17.58
C LEU A 6 6.02 -4.22 -17.01
N TYR A 7 6.56 -5.42 -17.21
CA TYR A 7 6.00 -6.65 -16.67
C TYR A 7 5.97 -6.63 -15.13
N ILE A 8 7.07 -6.21 -14.48
CA ILE A 8 7.11 -6.02 -13.02
C ILE A 8 6.07 -5.01 -12.57
N HIS A 9 5.89 -3.90 -13.30
CA HIS A 9 4.90 -2.87 -12.98
C HIS A 9 3.46 -3.41 -13.04
N VAL A 10 3.14 -4.19 -14.07
CA VAL A 10 1.82 -4.82 -14.20
C VAL A 10 1.60 -5.87 -13.11
N LEU A 11 2.60 -6.72 -12.84
CA LEU A 11 2.51 -7.71 -11.76
C LEU A 11 2.32 -7.05 -10.40
N SER A 12 2.99 -5.92 -10.15
CA SER A 12 2.81 -5.17 -8.90
C SER A 12 1.34 -4.74 -8.71
N LEU A 13 0.64 -4.30 -9.77
CA LEU A 13 -0.78 -3.99 -9.71
C LEU A 13 -1.62 -5.23 -9.36
N VAL A 14 -1.33 -6.38 -10.01
CA VAL A 14 -2.05 -7.64 -9.77
C VAL A 14 -1.89 -8.12 -8.32
N TYR A 15 -0.66 -8.12 -7.81
CA TYR A 15 -0.38 -8.53 -6.42
C TYR A 15 -0.94 -7.54 -5.41
N TRP A 16 -0.92 -6.23 -5.71
CA TRP A 16 -1.53 -5.23 -4.84
C TRP A 16 -3.03 -5.49 -4.70
N LEU A 17 -3.75 -5.51 -5.80
CA LEU A 17 -5.20 -5.69 -5.80
C LEU A 17 -5.62 -7.06 -5.27
N GLY A 18 -4.92 -8.13 -5.67
CA GLY A 18 -5.20 -9.49 -5.23
C GLY A 18 -4.97 -9.70 -3.73
N GLY A 19 -3.87 -9.18 -3.19
CA GLY A 19 -3.58 -9.23 -1.77
C GLY A 19 -4.56 -8.39 -0.94
N ASP A 20 -4.90 -7.19 -1.39
CA ASP A 20 -5.93 -6.36 -0.76
C ASP A 20 -7.30 -7.06 -0.74
N LEU A 21 -7.67 -7.75 -1.82
CA LEU A 21 -8.92 -8.52 -1.86
C LEU A 21 -8.90 -9.65 -0.83
N GLY A 22 -7.80 -10.39 -0.73
CA GLY A 22 -7.62 -11.44 0.28
C GLY A 22 -7.73 -10.88 1.71
N THR A 23 -7.04 -9.78 2.00
CA THR A 23 -7.10 -9.06 3.27
C THR A 23 -8.52 -8.60 3.59
N PHE A 24 -9.20 -8.00 2.60
CA PHE A 24 -10.58 -7.51 2.75
C PHE A 24 -11.58 -8.63 3.02
N LEU A 25 -11.46 -9.78 2.37
CA LEU A 25 -12.33 -10.93 2.59
C LEU A 25 -12.06 -11.57 3.95
N SER A 26 -10.78 -11.84 4.29
CA SER A 26 -10.38 -12.44 5.56
C SER A 26 -10.81 -11.61 6.76
N SER A 27 -10.77 -10.28 6.66
CA SER A 27 -11.17 -9.37 7.73
C SER A 27 -12.61 -9.57 8.21
N ARG A 28 -13.52 -10.05 7.35
CA ARG A 28 -14.92 -10.32 7.72
C ARG A 28 -15.05 -11.42 8.77
N TYR A 29 -14.16 -12.42 8.71
CA TYR A 29 -14.21 -13.57 9.63
C TYR A 29 -13.68 -13.22 11.01
N ILE A 30 -12.80 -12.21 11.12
CA ILE A 30 -12.25 -11.79 12.41
C ILE A 30 -13.31 -11.14 13.31
N VAL A 31 -14.34 -10.53 12.74
CA VAL A 31 -15.40 -9.81 13.48
C VAL A 31 -16.70 -10.59 13.59
N ARG A 32 -16.75 -11.86 13.23
CA ARG A 32 -17.91 -12.72 13.38
C ARG A 32 -18.02 -13.24 14.80
N ASP A 33 -19.13 -12.94 15.46
CA ASP A 33 -19.35 -13.31 16.86
C ASP A 33 -19.60 -14.82 17.04
N GLU A 34 -20.17 -15.47 16.01
CA GLU A 34 -20.40 -16.91 15.99
C GLU A 34 -19.12 -17.75 15.92
N LEU A 35 -17.98 -17.14 15.60
CA LEU A 35 -16.69 -17.82 15.53
C LEU A 35 -15.95 -17.73 16.85
N GLY A 36 -15.44 -18.86 17.32
CA GLY A 36 -14.56 -18.91 18.48
C GLY A 36 -13.25 -18.15 18.26
N VAL A 37 -12.59 -17.78 19.36
CA VAL A 37 -11.35 -16.97 19.34
C VAL A 37 -10.27 -17.60 18.46
N GLU A 38 -10.09 -18.92 18.46
CA GLU A 38 -9.06 -19.61 17.65
C GLU A 38 -9.34 -19.51 16.14
N ALA A 39 -10.61 -19.62 15.71
CA ALA A 39 -10.96 -19.44 14.31
C ALA A 39 -10.71 -17.98 13.85
N ARG A 40 -10.96 -17.01 14.74
CA ARG A 40 -10.70 -15.58 14.47
C ARG A 40 -9.20 -15.26 14.43
N LYS A 41 -8.37 -15.92 15.24
CA LYS A 41 -6.90 -15.86 15.14
C LYS A 41 -6.40 -16.41 13.82
N THR A 42 -6.93 -17.55 13.38
CA THR A 42 -6.59 -18.13 12.07
C THR A 42 -6.95 -17.17 10.94
N ALA A 43 -8.15 -16.58 10.98
CA ALA A 43 -8.56 -15.56 9.99
C ALA A 43 -7.63 -14.33 10.00
N PHE A 44 -7.16 -13.89 11.17
CA PHE A 44 -6.20 -12.80 11.29
C PHE A 44 -4.82 -13.17 10.71
N SER A 45 -4.34 -14.40 10.94
CA SER A 45 -3.10 -14.89 10.31
C SER A 45 -3.19 -14.88 8.78
N ILE A 46 -4.29 -15.40 8.22
CA ILE A 46 -4.54 -15.36 6.77
C ILE A 46 -4.55 -13.91 6.26
N LEU A 47 -5.20 -13.00 7.00
CA LEU A 47 -5.19 -11.57 6.66
C LEU A 47 -3.77 -11.02 6.59
N GLN A 48 -2.91 -11.32 7.57
CA GLN A 48 -1.53 -10.82 7.61
C GLN A 48 -0.70 -11.32 6.43
N GLU A 49 -0.87 -12.59 6.02
CA GLU A 49 -0.20 -13.15 4.85
C GLU A 49 -0.68 -12.48 3.55
N CYS A 50 -1.99 -12.28 3.38
CA CYS A 50 -2.54 -11.58 2.23
C CYS A 50 -2.07 -10.12 2.15
N ASP A 51 -1.97 -9.43 3.30
CA ASP A 51 -1.57 -8.02 3.41
C ASP A 51 -0.09 -7.78 3.07
N LEU A 52 0.73 -8.82 3.03
CA LEU A 52 2.12 -8.74 2.58
C LEU A 52 2.21 -8.39 1.09
N GLY A 53 1.31 -8.93 0.26
CA GLY A 53 1.25 -8.66 -1.18
C GLY A 53 1.19 -7.16 -1.52
N PRO A 54 0.17 -6.42 -1.06
CA PRO A 54 0.05 -4.97 -1.24
C PRO A 54 1.26 -4.18 -0.72
N LYS A 55 1.78 -4.57 0.44
CA LYS A 55 2.93 -3.90 1.06
C LYS A 55 4.21 -4.03 0.24
N LEU A 56 4.44 -5.18 -0.41
CA LEU A 56 5.57 -5.38 -1.31
C LEU A 56 5.32 -4.77 -2.70
N ALA A 57 4.08 -4.81 -3.17
CA ALA A 57 3.71 -4.26 -4.47
C ALA A 57 3.86 -2.73 -4.54
N MET A 58 3.58 -2.02 -3.45
CA MET A 58 3.66 -0.55 -3.41
C MET A 58 5.05 0.00 -3.74
N PRO A 59 6.17 -0.41 -3.08
CA PRO A 59 7.51 0.01 -3.46
C PRO A 59 7.91 -0.45 -4.88
N LEU A 60 7.52 -1.65 -5.30
CA LEU A 60 7.79 -2.14 -6.66
C LEU A 60 7.08 -1.30 -7.73
N THR A 61 5.84 -0.87 -7.46
CA THR A 61 5.09 0.04 -8.33
C THR A 61 5.78 1.40 -8.44
N LEU A 62 6.30 1.95 -7.33
CA LEU A 62 7.09 3.18 -7.32
C LEU A 62 8.35 3.05 -8.20
N GLY A 63 9.17 2.03 -7.95
CA GLY A 63 10.43 1.83 -8.66
C GLY A 63 10.25 1.57 -10.15
N SER A 64 9.37 0.64 -10.49
CA SER A 64 9.08 0.30 -11.89
C SER A 64 8.41 1.44 -12.64
N GLY A 65 7.45 2.12 -12.03
CA GLY A 65 6.78 3.28 -12.62
C GLY A 65 7.73 4.45 -12.86
N PHE A 66 8.59 4.77 -11.89
CA PHE A 66 9.62 5.79 -12.05
C PHE A 66 10.62 5.42 -13.15
N HIS A 67 11.11 4.16 -13.16
CA HIS A 67 12.04 3.67 -14.17
C HIS A 67 11.46 3.81 -15.59
N LEU A 68 10.20 3.40 -15.79
CA LEU A 68 9.52 3.59 -17.07
C LEU A 68 9.43 5.07 -17.45
N THR A 69 9.01 5.93 -16.51
CA THR A 69 8.92 7.37 -16.75
C THR A 69 10.28 7.94 -17.15
N ALA A 70 11.35 7.66 -16.42
CA ALA A 70 12.69 8.16 -16.72
C ALA A 70 13.24 7.61 -18.04
N THR A 71 12.82 6.42 -18.47
CA THR A 71 13.21 5.85 -19.78
C THR A 71 12.54 6.57 -20.94
N TYR A 72 11.25 6.94 -20.80
CA TYR A 72 10.53 7.64 -21.87
C TYR A 72 10.75 9.16 -21.88
N TRP A 73 11.15 9.75 -20.75
CA TRP A 73 11.47 11.18 -20.61
C TRP A 73 12.87 11.38 -19.99
N PRO A 74 13.95 10.91 -20.64
CA PRO A 74 15.29 10.92 -20.04
C PRO A 74 15.82 12.32 -19.70
N ASN A 75 15.39 13.34 -20.46
CA ASN A 75 15.83 14.72 -20.25
C ASN A 75 15.23 15.39 -19.00
N LEU A 76 14.21 14.78 -18.38
CA LEU A 76 13.57 15.33 -17.17
C LEU A 76 14.25 14.88 -15.88
N PHE A 77 15.14 13.89 -15.95
CA PHE A 77 15.73 13.27 -14.77
C PHE A 77 17.25 13.20 -14.90
N VAL A 78 17.93 13.37 -13.77
CA VAL A 78 19.39 13.18 -13.71
C VAL A 78 19.77 11.70 -13.89
N SER A 79 20.92 11.41 -14.46
CA SER A 79 21.35 10.06 -14.84
C SER A 79 21.37 9.05 -13.68
N PHE A 80 21.60 9.52 -12.46
CA PHE A 80 21.62 8.67 -11.26
C PHE A 80 20.25 8.53 -10.56
N ALA A 81 19.17 9.13 -11.10
CA ALA A 81 17.85 9.08 -10.48
C ALA A 81 17.27 7.64 -10.44
N ILE A 82 17.44 6.86 -11.51
CA ILE A 82 16.98 5.47 -11.55
C ILE A 82 17.61 4.63 -10.45
N PRO A 83 18.96 4.53 -10.33
CA PRO A 83 19.57 3.75 -9.24
C PRO A 83 19.20 4.28 -7.85
N MET A 84 19.06 5.59 -7.65
CA MET A 84 18.61 6.13 -6.37
C MET A 84 17.20 5.67 -5.99
N VAL A 85 16.25 5.70 -6.92
CA VAL A 85 14.88 5.24 -6.64
C VAL A 85 14.87 3.75 -6.33
N TRP A 86 15.64 2.94 -7.06
CA TRP A 86 15.74 1.52 -6.75
C TRP A 86 16.39 1.24 -5.38
N LEU A 87 17.35 2.06 -4.94
CA LEU A 87 17.89 1.98 -3.58
C LEU A 87 16.79 2.23 -2.51
N VAL A 88 15.96 3.26 -2.72
CA VAL A 88 14.79 3.54 -1.85
C VAL A 88 13.81 2.36 -1.87
N VAL A 89 13.55 1.78 -3.04
CA VAL A 89 12.67 0.60 -3.17
C VAL A 89 13.22 -0.59 -2.40
N LEU A 90 14.51 -0.90 -2.54
CA LEU A 90 15.16 -2.00 -1.82
C LEU A 90 15.13 -1.79 -0.30
N LEU A 91 15.39 -0.57 0.17
CA LEU A 91 15.25 -0.22 1.57
C LEU A 91 13.80 -0.43 2.06
N TRP A 92 12.82 0.02 1.28
CA TRP A 92 11.40 -0.13 1.66
C TRP A 92 10.97 -1.59 1.68
N LEU A 93 11.34 -2.40 0.66
CA LEU A 93 11.09 -3.84 0.64
C LEU A 93 11.71 -4.53 1.85
N SER A 94 12.94 -4.16 2.22
CA SER A 94 13.62 -4.70 3.41
C SER A 94 12.86 -4.36 4.69
N LEU A 95 12.41 -3.10 4.86
CA LEU A 95 11.61 -2.71 6.03
C LEU A 95 10.30 -3.49 6.11
N VAL A 96 9.59 -3.67 4.99
CA VAL A 96 8.35 -4.46 4.92
C VAL A 96 8.61 -5.92 5.30
N TYR A 97 9.64 -6.52 4.74
CA TYR A 97 10.03 -7.89 5.01
C TYR A 97 10.36 -8.12 6.50
N PHE A 98 11.24 -7.28 7.04
CA PHE A 98 11.63 -7.39 8.45
C PHE A 98 10.47 -7.07 9.39
N GLN A 99 9.59 -6.13 9.06
CA GLN A 99 8.41 -5.85 9.87
C GLN A 99 7.46 -7.05 9.92
N HIS A 100 7.26 -7.76 8.81
CA HIS A 100 6.41 -8.94 8.74
C HIS A 100 6.98 -10.07 9.61
N HIS A 101 8.29 -10.32 9.55
CA HIS A 101 8.94 -11.45 10.25
C HIS A 101 9.34 -11.14 11.70
N SER A 102 9.39 -9.88 12.12
CA SER A 102 9.81 -9.47 13.47
C SER A 102 8.68 -9.39 14.49
N GLY A 103 7.48 -9.88 14.16
CA GLY A 103 6.34 -9.81 15.07
C GLY A 103 5.87 -8.38 15.39
N GLY A 104 6.13 -7.41 14.51
CA GLY A 104 5.64 -6.04 14.66
C GLY A 104 6.57 -5.13 15.46
N ASN A 105 7.88 -5.24 15.30
CA ASN A 105 8.86 -4.38 15.97
C ASN A 105 8.54 -2.88 15.76
N PRO A 106 8.32 -2.09 16.83
CA PRO A 106 7.88 -0.71 16.73
C PRO A 106 8.91 0.22 16.07
N ARG A 107 10.21 -0.08 16.17
CA ARG A 107 11.27 0.71 15.52
C ARG A 107 11.21 0.57 14.01
N ILE A 108 11.04 -0.67 13.50
CA ILE A 108 10.91 -0.95 12.07
C ILE A 108 9.61 -0.33 11.54
N ALA A 109 8.51 -0.46 12.31
CA ALA A 109 7.24 0.14 11.97
C ALA A 109 7.32 1.67 11.88
N THR A 110 8.09 2.31 12.75
CA THR A 110 8.32 3.76 12.71
C THR A 110 9.20 4.17 11.53
N ALA A 111 10.25 3.39 11.23
CA ALA A 111 11.12 3.63 10.06
C ALA A 111 10.33 3.52 8.74
N ASP A 112 9.48 2.49 8.58
CA ASP A 112 8.58 2.36 7.42
C ASP A 112 7.64 3.57 7.30
N LEU A 113 7.09 4.06 8.41
CA LEU A 113 6.21 5.22 8.41
C LEU A 113 6.95 6.50 7.96
N TRP A 114 8.15 6.75 8.47
CA TRP A 114 8.96 7.91 8.05
C TRP A 114 9.37 7.81 6.58
N LEU A 115 9.69 6.61 6.09
CA LEU A 115 9.98 6.40 4.67
C LEU A 115 8.77 6.76 3.80
N ARG A 116 7.55 6.37 4.20
CA ARG A 116 6.31 6.74 3.49
C ARG A 116 6.07 8.25 3.47
N TYR A 117 6.32 8.94 4.57
CA TYR A 117 6.26 10.41 4.60
C TYR A 117 7.31 11.04 3.68
N GLY A 118 8.53 10.50 3.66
CA GLY A 118 9.57 10.92 2.73
C GLY A 118 9.16 10.73 1.26
N VAL A 119 8.58 9.56 0.93
CA VAL A 119 8.05 9.28 -0.41
C VAL A 119 6.94 10.25 -0.79
N LEU A 120 6.02 10.56 0.12
CA LEU A 120 4.94 11.52 -0.13
C LEU A 120 5.51 12.92 -0.39
N LEU A 121 6.37 13.42 0.47
CA LEU A 121 6.89 14.79 0.37
C LEU A 121 7.79 14.96 -0.86
N LEU A 122 8.82 14.12 -0.97
CA LEU A 122 9.79 14.20 -2.06
C LEU A 122 9.16 13.77 -3.38
N GLY A 123 8.33 12.72 -3.38
CA GLY A 123 7.62 12.26 -4.57
C GLY A 123 6.68 13.34 -5.12
N SER A 124 5.93 14.04 -4.27
CA SER A 124 5.06 15.15 -4.70
C SER A 124 5.87 16.31 -5.27
N PHE A 125 6.97 16.68 -4.61
CA PHE A 125 7.85 17.75 -5.11
C PHE A 125 8.43 17.40 -6.48
N PHE A 126 9.00 16.21 -6.64
CA PHE A 126 9.61 15.79 -7.90
C PHE A 126 8.57 15.57 -9.02
N ALA A 127 7.39 15.02 -8.70
CA ALA A 127 6.30 14.86 -9.66
C ALA A 127 5.82 16.23 -10.19
N PHE A 128 5.67 17.20 -9.30
CA PHE A 128 5.29 18.57 -9.68
C PHE A 128 6.35 19.25 -10.55
N LYS A 129 7.64 19.12 -10.18
CA LYS A 129 8.75 19.65 -10.99
C LYS A 129 8.85 19.00 -12.37
N ALA A 130 8.69 17.69 -12.47
CA ALA A 130 8.69 16.99 -13.75
C ALA A 130 7.52 17.42 -14.64
N TRP A 131 6.33 17.61 -14.05
CA TRP A 131 5.17 18.13 -14.76
C TRP A 131 5.42 19.54 -15.31
N GLN A 132 5.96 20.48 -14.51
CA GLN A 132 6.36 21.81 -14.96
C GLN A 132 7.41 21.77 -16.07
N ALA A 133 8.27 20.75 -16.09
CA ALA A 133 9.30 20.55 -17.09
C ALA A 133 8.82 19.81 -18.37
N GLY A 134 7.52 19.55 -18.51
CA GLY A 134 6.91 18.98 -19.71
C GLY A 134 6.59 17.48 -19.64
N LEU A 135 6.54 16.89 -18.45
CA LEU A 135 6.02 15.53 -18.30
C LEU A 135 4.55 15.47 -18.74
N ALA A 136 4.19 14.45 -19.51
CA ALA A 136 2.83 14.27 -20.00
C ALA A 136 1.79 14.23 -18.86
N ASN A 137 0.66 14.90 -19.02
CA ASN A 137 -0.38 15.05 -18.00
C ASN A 137 -0.85 13.72 -17.43
N TRP A 138 -1.06 12.71 -18.27
CA TRP A 138 -1.52 11.38 -17.82
C TRP A 138 -0.50 10.71 -16.89
N VAL A 139 0.81 10.92 -17.09
CA VAL A 139 1.86 10.38 -16.21
C VAL A 139 1.87 11.15 -14.89
N ALA A 140 1.81 12.49 -14.97
CA ALA A 140 1.74 13.34 -13.77
C ALA A 140 0.52 12.98 -12.91
N LEU A 141 -0.64 12.74 -13.52
CA LEU A 141 -1.85 12.31 -12.83
C LEU A 141 -1.68 10.92 -12.21
N LYS A 142 -1.05 9.95 -12.92
CA LYS A 142 -0.72 8.64 -12.33
C LYS A 142 0.16 8.76 -11.10
N MET A 143 1.17 9.62 -11.14
CA MET A 143 2.04 9.87 -9.99
C MET A 143 1.25 10.48 -8.83
N ALA A 144 0.38 11.45 -9.09
CA ALA A 144 -0.47 12.07 -8.06
C ALA A 144 -1.43 11.05 -7.43
N VAL A 145 -2.09 10.22 -8.23
CA VAL A 145 -2.96 9.14 -7.72
C VAL A 145 -2.14 8.14 -6.89
N PHE A 146 -0.97 7.70 -7.36
CA PHE A 146 -0.10 6.78 -6.61
C PHE A 146 0.29 7.36 -5.24
N LEU A 147 0.72 8.62 -5.20
CA LEU A 147 1.08 9.29 -3.94
C LEU A 147 -0.13 9.40 -3.00
N SER A 148 -1.33 9.67 -3.54
CA SER A 148 -2.56 9.65 -2.75
C SER A 148 -2.83 8.25 -2.15
N LEU A 149 -2.54 7.17 -2.89
CA LEU A 149 -2.67 5.80 -2.37
C LEU A 149 -1.67 5.51 -1.24
N VAL A 150 -0.44 6.03 -1.32
CA VAL A 150 0.52 5.96 -0.20
C VAL A 150 -0.03 6.70 1.03
N GLY A 151 -0.60 7.89 0.84
CA GLY A 151 -1.26 8.65 1.91
C GLY A 151 -2.45 7.92 2.53
N LEU A 152 -3.30 7.30 1.71
CA LEU A 152 -4.41 6.47 2.18
C LEU A 152 -3.91 5.25 2.97
N GLY A 153 -2.81 4.62 2.55
CA GLY A 153 -2.18 3.55 3.31
C GLY A 153 -1.71 3.98 4.70
N ILE A 154 -1.22 5.22 4.84
CA ILE A 154 -0.91 5.81 6.15
C ILE A 154 -2.19 6.04 6.95
N ALA A 155 -3.26 6.55 6.33
CA ALA A 155 -4.55 6.77 7.00
C ALA A 155 -5.16 5.45 7.52
N VAL A 156 -5.14 4.38 6.70
CA VAL A 156 -5.56 3.03 7.13
C VAL A 156 -4.78 2.56 8.34
N ARG A 157 -3.45 2.76 8.37
CA ARG A 157 -2.61 2.37 9.51
C ARG A 157 -3.03 3.04 10.81
N TYR A 158 -3.40 4.33 10.77
CA TYR A 158 -3.92 5.04 11.95
C TYR A 158 -5.32 4.56 12.32
N ALA A 159 -6.20 4.37 11.34
CA ALA A 159 -7.56 3.92 11.57
C ALA A 159 -7.63 2.48 12.12
N LEU A 160 -6.63 1.64 11.85
CA LEU A 160 -6.55 0.27 12.37
C LEU A 160 -6.05 0.17 13.82
N LYS A 161 -5.45 1.22 14.41
CA LYS A 161 -4.92 1.15 15.79
C LYS A 161 -5.98 0.73 16.81
N PRO A 162 -7.19 1.33 16.85
CA PRO A 162 -8.21 0.92 17.81
C PRO A 162 -8.71 -0.52 17.58
N PHE A 163 -8.81 -0.95 16.31
CA PHE A 163 -9.12 -2.33 15.98
C PHE A 163 -8.08 -3.30 16.56
N ALA A 164 -6.79 -3.00 16.38
CA ALA A 164 -5.71 -3.83 16.91
C ALA A 164 -5.76 -3.96 18.44
N LEU A 165 -6.06 -2.88 19.15
CA LEU A 165 -6.24 -2.89 20.61
C LEU A 165 -7.41 -3.78 21.04
N ALA A 166 -8.57 -3.64 20.37
CA ALA A 166 -9.75 -4.46 20.64
C ALA A 166 -9.49 -5.95 20.32
N TYR A 167 -8.75 -6.22 19.23
CA TYR A 167 -8.34 -7.58 18.87
C TYR A 167 -7.42 -8.21 19.93
N VAL A 168 -6.43 -7.49 20.41
CA VAL A 168 -5.54 -7.97 21.48
C VAL A 168 -6.34 -8.30 22.73
N ARG A 169 -7.25 -7.42 23.17
CA ARG A 169 -8.14 -7.70 24.32
C ARG A 169 -8.98 -8.95 24.10
N MET A 170 -9.58 -9.10 22.91
CA MET A 170 -10.33 -10.32 22.59
C MET A 170 -9.49 -11.59 22.70
N VAL A 171 -8.22 -11.54 22.31
CA VAL A 171 -7.31 -12.70 22.36
C VAL A 171 -6.86 -13.01 23.79
N THR A 172 -6.63 -12.00 24.65
CA THR A 172 -6.10 -12.17 26.02
C THR A 172 -7.16 -12.38 27.08
N GLU A 173 -8.31 -11.71 26.95
CA GLU A 173 -9.36 -11.66 27.95
C GLU A 173 -10.63 -12.43 27.54
N GLY A 174 -10.67 -12.86 26.26
CA GLY A 174 -11.85 -13.48 25.67
C GLY A 174 -12.73 -12.49 24.90
N ALA A 175 -13.64 -13.04 24.09
CA ALA A 175 -14.56 -12.23 23.30
C ALA A 175 -15.69 -11.67 24.19
N THR A 176 -15.85 -10.35 24.20
CA THR A 176 -16.96 -9.63 24.85
C THR A 176 -17.77 -8.85 23.83
N ALA A 177 -18.99 -8.45 24.19
CA ALA A 177 -19.81 -7.60 23.33
C ALA A 177 -19.08 -6.28 23.00
N GLU A 178 -18.40 -5.67 23.98
CA GLU A 178 -17.63 -4.43 23.81
C GLU A 178 -16.49 -4.61 22.79
N THR A 179 -15.67 -5.67 22.91
CA THR A 179 -14.56 -5.92 21.98
C THR A 179 -15.06 -6.23 20.58
N ASN A 180 -16.17 -6.95 20.45
CA ASN A 180 -16.79 -7.28 19.17
C ASN A 180 -17.32 -6.02 18.46
N ASP A 181 -18.06 -5.15 19.19
CA ASP A 181 -18.58 -3.90 18.64
C ASP A 181 -17.46 -2.94 18.22
N ALA A 182 -16.43 -2.79 19.07
CA ALA A 182 -15.28 -1.97 18.75
C ALA A 182 -14.57 -2.47 17.47
N MET A 183 -14.33 -3.78 17.35
CA MET A 183 -13.70 -4.34 16.15
C MET A 183 -14.56 -4.15 14.90
N ARG A 184 -15.87 -4.39 14.97
CA ARG A 184 -16.79 -4.17 13.84
C ARG A 184 -16.79 -2.71 13.40
N HIS A 185 -16.89 -1.78 14.34
CA HIS A 185 -16.93 -0.36 14.03
C HIS A 185 -15.64 0.10 13.33
N HIS A 186 -14.49 -0.18 13.91
CA HIS A 186 -13.20 0.27 13.35
C HIS A 186 -12.84 -0.42 12.04
N LEU A 187 -13.20 -1.69 11.87
CA LEU A 187 -13.04 -2.37 10.60
C LEU A 187 -13.92 -1.74 9.51
N ALA A 188 -15.17 -1.37 9.82
CA ALA A 188 -16.05 -0.71 8.87
C ALA A 188 -15.49 0.63 8.38
N VAL A 189 -14.84 1.40 9.26
CA VAL A 189 -14.12 2.63 8.89
C VAL A 189 -12.95 2.31 7.94
N CYS A 190 -12.10 1.34 8.28
CA CYS A 190 -10.95 0.96 7.45
C CYS A 190 -11.38 0.48 6.06
N ARG A 191 -12.48 -0.27 5.96
CA ARG A 191 -13.01 -0.78 4.68
C ARG A 191 -13.42 0.34 3.72
N ARG A 192 -13.83 1.51 4.21
CA ARG A 192 -14.11 2.68 3.35
C ARG A 192 -12.84 3.19 2.68
N TYR A 193 -11.70 3.24 3.40
CA TYR A 193 -10.41 3.59 2.80
C TYR A 193 -9.97 2.58 1.75
N VAL A 194 -10.19 1.28 1.98
CA VAL A 194 -9.84 0.23 1.00
C VAL A 194 -10.62 0.42 -0.30
N TRP A 195 -11.91 0.75 -0.25
CA TRP A 195 -12.68 1.07 -1.46
C TRP A 195 -12.09 2.24 -2.25
N VAL A 196 -11.67 3.31 -1.56
CA VAL A 196 -11.02 4.46 -2.22
C VAL A 196 -9.67 4.05 -2.83
N ILE A 197 -8.91 3.19 -2.14
CA ILE A 197 -7.64 2.63 -2.67
C ILE A 197 -7.91 1.86 -3.97
N TRP A 198 -8.92 1.00 -4.01
CA TRP A 198 -9.25 0.23 -5.22
C TRP A 198 -9.68 1.12 -6.38
N ILE A 199 -10.50 2.13 -6.13
CA ILE A 199 -10.86 3.12 -7.14
C ILE A 199 -9.60 3.79 -7.69
N GLY A 200 -8.68 4.22 -6.84
CA GLY A 200 -7.42 4.81 -7.26
C GLY A 200 -6.53 3.85 -8.07
N LEU A 201 -6.48 2.56 -7.72
CA LEU A 201 -5.76 1.55 -8.49
C LEU A 201 -6.38 1.36 -9.89
N PHE A 202 -7.71 1.30 -9.99
CA PHE A 202 -8.40 1.20 -11.28
C PHE A 202 -8.22 2.46 -12.13
N VAL A 203 -8.27 3.65 -11.53
CA VAL A 203 -7.96 4.91 -12.22
C VAL A 203 -6.52 4.89 -12.75
N ASN A 204 -5.55 4.46 -11.95
CA ASN A 204 -4.17 4.32 -12.39
C ASN A 204 -3.99 3.31 -13.53
N ALA A 205 -4.72 2.20 -13.50
CA ALA A 205 -4.72 1.23 -14.59
C ALA A 205 -5.32 1.84 -15.88
N ALA A 206 -6.47 2.52 -15.78
CA ALA A 206 -7.13 3.17 -16.90
C ALA A 206 -6.24 4.25 -17.57
N LEU A 207 -5.56 5.08 -16.77
CA LEU A 207 -4.59 6.04 -17.25
C LEU A 207 -3.40 5.35 -17.96
N GLY A 208 -2.92 4.23 -17.43
CA GLY A 208 -1.83 3.48 -18.04
C GLY A 208 -2.20 2.83 -19.37
N LEU A 209 -3.43 2.38 -19.52
CA LEU A 209 -4.00 1.84 -20.75
C LEU A 209 -4.46 2.92 -21.74
N ARG A 210 -4.33 4.20 -21.38
CA ARG A 210 -4.78 5.34 -22.20
C ARG A 210 -6.28 5.31 -22.52
N LEU A 211 -7.09 4.75 -21.62
CA LEU A 211 -8.56 4.73 -21.77
C LEU A 211 -9.17 6.13 -21.58
N VAL A 212 -8.43 7.03 -20.95
CA VAL A 212 -8.84 8.43 -20.73
C VAL A 212 -7.77 9.32 -21.34
N ASN A 213 -8.18 10.20 -22.25
CA ASN A 213 -7.31 11.21 -22.84
C ASN A 213 -7.28 12.46 -21.94
N VAL A 214 -6.16 12.70 -21.28
CA VAL A 214 -5.87 13.84 -20.41
C VAL A 214 -4.52 14.47 -20.75
#